data_4c02b43b195e4bba639408340f1658dc
#
_entry.id   4c02b43b195e4bba639408340f1658dc
#
_cell.length_a   1.000
_cell.length_b   1.000
_cell.length_c   1.000
_cell.angle_alpha   90.00
_cell.angle_beta   90.00
_cell.angle_gamma   90.00
#
_symmetry.space_group_name_H-M   'P 1'
#
loop_
_entity.id
_entity.type
_entity.pdbx_description
1 polymer ?
#
loop_
_entity_poly.entity_id
_entity_poly.type
_entity_poly.pdbx_seq_one_letter_code
_entity_poly.pdbx_strand_id
1 'polypeptide(L)'
;MRKLRTIEMNRLLVEQFKEADKLPLVVVLDDVRSMYNVGSVFRTGDAFRIEAVYLCGISATPPSTEIHKTALGAEDSVEWRYFPSAVEAVEHLHSMGYEIYSVEQAEGSTKLHEFSPEQEKKYAVVMGNEVKGVHQEVIDMSDGCLEIPQFGTKHSMNVSVTTGIIIYSFARNMLL
;
A
#
# COMPACT_ATOMS: atom_id res chain seq x y z
N MET A 1 33.29 -0.27 -0.83
CA MET A 1 32.05 0.39 -0.34
C MET A 1 32.01 0.31 1.18
N ARG A 2 31.52 1.36 1.88
CA ARG A 2 31.34 1.42 3.34
C ARG A 2 29.86 1.54 3.68
N LYS A 3 29.39 0.81 4.69
CA LYS A 3 28.02 0.93 5.21
C LYS A 3 27.84 2.31 5.88
N LEU A 4 26.76 3.01 5.53
CA LEU A 4 26.40 4.27 6.18
C LEU A 4 25.92 4.02 7.63
N ARG A 5 26.26 4.94 8.53
CA ARG A 5 25.67 4.98 9.87
C ARG A 5 24.31 5.68 9.82
N THR A 6 23.42 5.37 10.75
CA THR A 6 22.05 5.91 10.78
C THR A 6 22.02 7.44 10.71
N ILE A 7 22.92 8.11 11.44
CA ILE A 7 23.03 9.58 11.44
C ILE A 7 23.40 10.18 10.06
N GLU A 8 24.05 9.40 9.19
CA GLU A 8 24.48 9.84 7.87
C GLU A 8 23.35 9.72 6.82
N MET A 9 22.23 9.09 7.20
CA MET A 9 21.10 8.84 6.28
C MET A 9 20.13 10.02 6.20
N ASN A 10 20.25 11.03 7.07
CA ASN A 10 19.43 12.25 7.10
C ASN A 10 17.91 11.94 7.02
N ARG A 11 17.44 10.99 7.85
CA ARG A 11 16.01 10.62 7.88
C ARG A 11 15.18 11.77 8.46
N LEU A 12 13.98 11.96 7.90
CA LEU A 12 13.03 12.96 8.38
C LEU A 12 12.56 12.62 9.80
N LEU A 13 12.27 13.65 10.58
CA LEU A 13 11.46 13.53 11.78
C LEU A 13 9.99 13.38 11.40
N VAL A 14 9.14 12.89 12.32
CA VAL A 14 7.71 12.67 12.09
C VAL A 14 7.01 13.95 11.60
N GLU A 15 7.29 15.08 12.23
CA GLU A 15 6.74 16.39 11.86
C GLU A 15 7.17 16.77 10.44
N GLN A 16 8.44 16.63 10.13
CA GLN A 16 8.98 16.91 8.78
C GLN A 16 8.38 15.98 7.73
N PHE A 17 8.17 14.69 8.09
CA PHE A 17 7.49 13.74 7.21
C PHE A 17 6.06 14.20 6.90
N LYS A 18 5.31 14.66 7.90
CA LYS A 18 3.92 15.12 7.72
C LYS A 18 3.82 16.33 6.79
N GLU A 19 4.80 17.22 6.82
CA GLU A 19 4.86 18.43 5.98
C GLU A 19 5.46 18.17 4.56
N ALA A 20 6.22 17.08 4.39
CA ALA A 20 6.86 16.78 3.13
C ALA A 20 5.86 16.36 2.06
N ASP A 21 6.21 16.63 0.78
CA ASP A 21 5.47 16.12 -0.38
C ASP A 21 5.37 14.60 -0.33
N LYS A 22 4.19 14.08 -0.62
CA LYS A 22 3.90 12.65 -0.62
C LYS A 22 3.93 12.07 -2.04
N LEU A 23 4.27 10.80 -2.13
CA LEU A 23 3.88 9.99 -3.27
C LEU A 23 2.35 9.93 -3.27
N PRO A 24 1.64 10.38 -4.33
CA PRO A 24 0.18 10.42 -4.37
C PRO A 24 -0.41 9.01 -4.54
N LEU A 25 -0.12 8.16 -3.58
CA LEU A 25 -0.50 6.75 -3.52
C LEU A 25 -1.11 6.43 -2.16
N VAL A 26 -2.34 5.92 -2.17
CA VAL A 26 -3.00 5.32 -1.00
C VAL A 26 -2.95 3.80 -1.11
N VAL A 27 -2.60 3.12 -0.03
CA VAL A 27 -2.67 1.65 0.07
C VAL A 27 -3.91 1.28 0.88
N VAL A 28 -4.82 0.54 0.26
CA VAL A 28 -6.04 0.01 0.90
C VAL A 28 -5.79 -1.45 1.28
N LEU A 29 -6.00 -1.80 2.53
CA LEU A 29 -5.88 -3.16 3.06
C LEU A 29 -7.27 -3.77 3.26
N ASP A 30 -7.68 -4.62 2.32
CA ASP A 30 -8.98 -5.29 2.30
C ASP A 30 -8.95 -6.56 3.16
N ASP A 31 -9.47 -6.47 4.38
CA ASP A 31 -9.52 -7.59 5.35
C ASP A 31 -8.16 -8.25 5.63
N VAL A 32 -7.07 -7.49 5.67
CA VAL A 32 -5.74 -8.02 5.99
C VAL A 32 -5.68 -8.42 7.46
N ARG A 33 -5.49 -9.72 7.72
CA ARG A 33 -5.59 -10.32 9.06
C ARG A 33 -4.35 -10.12 9.93
N SER A 34 -3.18 -10.19 9.33
CA SER A 34 -1.92 -10.14 10.06
C SER A 34 -1.54 -8.72 10.42
N MET A 35 -1.55 -8.41 11.73
CA MET A 35 -1.07 -7.14 12.25
C MET A 35 0.41 -6.88 11.91
N TYR A 36 1.23 -7.94 11.80
CA TYR A 36 2.62 -7.82 11.34
C TYR A 36 2.71 -7.38 9.88
N ASN A 37 1.80 -7.85 9.01
CA ASN A 37 1.72 -7.38 7.63
C ASN A 37 1.29 -5.91 7.59
N VAL A 38 0.29 -5.53 8.37
CA VAL A 38 -0.16 -4.13 8.51
C VAL A 38 1.01 -3.23 8.92
N GLY A 39 1.75 -3.59 9.97
CA GLY A 39 2.91 -2.82 10.42
C GLY A 39 4.02 -2.74 9.36
N SER A 40 4.26 -3.82 8.63
CA SER A 40 5.24 -3.84 7.52
C SER A 40 4.83 -2.92 6.37
N VAL A 41 3.53 -2.80 6.09
CA VAL A 41 2.99 -1.86 5.10
C VAL A 41 3.23 -0.42 5.53
N PHE A 42 2.96 -0.07 6.80
CA PHE A 42 3.28 1.25 7.33
C PHE A 42 4.76 1.58 7.17
N ARG A 43 5.65 0.65 7.55
CA ARG A 43 7.10 0.86 7.45
C ARG A 43 7.57 1.06 6.01
N THR A 44 7.02 0.33 5.07
CA THR A 44 7.33 0.51 3.65
C THR A 44 6.74 1.82 3.12
N GLY A 45 5.52 2.14 3.53
CA GLY A 45 4.84 3.40 3.20
C GLY A 45 5.62 4.62 3.66
N ASP A 46 6.15 4.59 4.88
CA ASP A 46 7.05 5.62 5.41
C ASP A 46 8.30 5.77 4.54
N ALA A 47 8.94 4.67 4.18
CA ALA A 47 10.17 4.69 3.38
C ALA A 47 10.01 5.38 2.03
N PHE A 48 8.82 5.34 1.43
CA PHE A 48 8.49 5.95 0.13
C PHE A 48 7.54 7.15 0.23
N ARG A 49 7.24 7.60 1.45
CA ARG A 49 6.35 8.74 1.72
C ARG A 49 5.00 8.62 1.02
N ILE A 50 4.35 7.44 1.09
CA ILE A 50 2.98 7.30 0.55
C ILE A 50 2.02 8.24 1.27
N GLU A 51 0.92 8.57 0.62
CA GLU A 51 -0.06 9.51 1.16
C GLU A 51 -0.78 8.95 2.38
N ALA A 52 -1.28 7.71 2.31
CA ALA A 52 -1.99 7.08 3.43
C ALA A 52 -2.08 5.55 3.30
N VAL A 53 -2.44 4.91 4.43
CA VAL A 53 -2.91 3.51 4.49
C VAL A 53 -4.36 3.50 4.95
N TYR A 54 -5.26 2.89 4.17
CA TYR A 54 -6.66 2.68 4.53
C TYR A 54 -6.86 1.24 5.01
N LEU A 55 -7.35 1.12 6.23
CA LEU A 55 -7.54 -0.16 6.93
C LEU A 55 -9.02 -0.52 6.89
N CYS A 56 -9.36 -1.64 6.24
CA CYS A 56 -10.75 -2.00 5.97
C CYS A 56 -11.16 -3.28 6.67
N GLY A 57 -12.40 -3.32 7.11
CA GLY A 57 -13.03 -4.51 7.69
C GLY A 57 -12.30 -5.02 8.93
N ILE A 58 -11.79 -6.24 8.86
CA ILE A 58 -11.07 -6.89 9.98
C ILE A 58 -9.60 -6.46 10.10
N SER A 59 -9.09 -5.61 9.20
CA SER A 59 -7.73 -5.08 9.32
C SER A 59 -7.57 -4.29 10.61
N ALA A 60 -6.60 -4.67 11.43
CA ALA A 60 -6.35 -4.01 12.70
C ALA A 60 -5.83 -2.58 12.50
N THR A 61 -6.16 -1.70 13.43
CA THR A 61 -5.76 -0.29 13.43
C THR A 61 -4.76 0.02 14.53
N PRO A 62 -3.89 1.04 14.36
CA PRO A 62 -3.16 1.62 15.47
C PRO A 62 -4.13 2.25 16.52
N PRO A 63 -3.75 2.34 17.81
CA PRO A 63 -2.51 1.80 18.37
C PRO A 63 -2.61 0.29 18.59
N SER A 64 -1.55 -0.43 18.23
CA SER A 64 -1.44 -1.88 18.44
C SER A 64 0.03 -2.25 18.65
N THR A 65 0.32 -2.99 19.72
CA THR A 65 1.68 -3.48 19.99
C THR A 65 2.19 -4.41 18.89
N GLU A 66 1.31 -5.19 18.27
CA GLU A 66 1.66 -6.12 17.19
C GLU A 66 1.97 -5.38 15.89
N ILE A 67 1.22 -4.31 15.56
CA ILE A 67 1.54 -3.42 14.44
C ILE A 67 2.88 -2.74 14.69
N HIS A 68 3.07 -2.19 15.88
CA HIS A 68 4.29 -1.46 16.25
C HIS A 68 5.57 -2.30 16.10
N LYS A 69 5.52 -3.60 16.38
CA LYS A 69 6.68 -4.49 16.25
C LYS A 69 7.31 -4.51 14.86
N THR A 70 6.54 -4.28 13.81
CA THR A 70 7.03 -4.25 12.44
C THR A 70 7.02 -2.86 11.81
N ALA A 71 6.10 -2.00 12.23
CA ALA A 71 6.02 -0.60 11.79
C ALA A 71 7.15 0.25 12.35
N LEU A 72 7.59 -0.02 13.61
CA LEU A 72 8.68 0.69 14.30
C LEU A 72 8.47 2.21 14.36
N GLY A 73 7.24 2.65 14.58
CA GLY A 73 6.86 4.06 14.65
C GLY A 73 6.38 4.67 13.33
N ALA A 74 6.42 3.93 12.22
CA ALA A 74 5.93 4.43 10.93
C ALA A 74 4.41 4.69 10.94
N GLU A 75 3.68 4.04 11.83
CA GLU A 75 2.25 4.27 12.07
C GLU A 75 1.94 5.66 12.65
N ASP A 76 2.95 6.36 13.17
CA ASP A 76 2.83 7.74 13.67
C ASP A 76 3.12 8.78 12.59
N SER A 77 3.86 8.39 11.53
CA SER A 77 4.22 9.27 10.41
C SER A 77 3.28 9.16 9.23
N VAL A 78 2.94 7.95 8.80
CA VAL A 78 2.05 7.72 7.66
C VAL A 78 0.60 7.91 8.10
N GLU A 79 -0.14 8.75 7.40
CA GLU A 79 -1.57 8.94 7.63
C GLU A 79 -2.33 7.64 7.42
N TRP A 80 -3.37 7.41 8.23
CA TRP A 80 -4.22 6.24 8.07
C TRP A 80 -5.68 6.55 8.41
N ARG A 81 -6.57 5.74 7.84
CA ARG A 81 -8.00 5.83 8.08
C ARG A 81 -8.61 4.42 8.11
N TYR A 82 -9.60 4.24 8.95
CA TYR A 82 -10.39 3.00 8.99
C TYR A 82 -11.69 3.15 8.21
N PHE A 83 -12.08 2.09 7.50
CA PHE A 83 -13.37 1.94 6.84
C PHE A 83 -14.01 0.59 7.21
N PRO A 84 -15.34 0.52 7.38
CA PRO A 84 -16.05 -0.73 7.65
C PRO A 84 -15.86 -1.79 6.56
N SER A 85 -15.63 -1.36 5.32
CA SER A 85 -15.37 -2.23 4.17
C SER A 85 -14.41 -1.56 3.17
N ALA A 86 -13.77 -2.37 2.34
CA ALA A 86 -12.97 -1.84 1.23
C ALA A 86 -13.84 -1.17 0.16
N VAL A 87 -15.10 -1.57 0.02
CA VAL A 87 -16.08 -0.91 -0.86
C VAL A 87 -16.24 0.56 -0.49
N GLU A 88 -16.50 0.85 0.79
CA GLU A 88 -16.64 2.24 1.26
C GLU A 88 -15.35 3.06 1.09
N ALA A 89 -14.19 2.42 1.28
CA ALA A 89 -12.90 3.08 1.03
C ALA A 89 -12.71 3.42 -0.46
N VAL A 90 -13.08 2.53 -1.36
CA VAL A 90 -13.01 2.72 -2.82
C VAL A 90 -13.97 3.83 -3.26
N GLU A 91 -15.22 3.82 -2.80
CA GLU A 91 -16.18 4.90 -3.09
C GLU A 91 -15.66 6.26 -2.63
N HIS A 92 -15.10 6.31 -1.41
CA HIS A 92 -14.50 7.53 -0.88
C HIS A 92 -13.33 8.02 -1.76
N LEU A 93 -12.41 7.13 -2.16
CA LEU A 93 -11.26 7.47 -3.00
C LEU A 93 -11.67 7.92 -4.39
N HIS A 94 -12.65 7.27 -5.02
CA HIS A 94 -13.22 7.72 -6.30
C HIS A 94 -13.79 9.14 -6.19
N SER A 95 -14.52 9.45 -5.09
CA SER A 95 -15.05 10.79 -4.86
C SER A 95 -13.98 11.87 -4.73
N MET A 96 -12.74 11.47 -4.37
CA MET A 96 -11.56 12.33 -4.27
C MET A 96 -10.71 12.36 -5.53
N GLY A 97 -11.12 11.67 -6.60
CA GLY A 97 -10.44 11.64 -7.91
C GLY A 97 -9.22 10.73 -7.98
N TYR A 98 -9.16 9.67 -7.16
CA TYR A 98 -8.14 8.63 -7.29
C TYR A 98 -8.50 7.63 -8.38
N GLU A 99 -7.50 7.19 -9.14
CA GLU A 99 -7.58 5.96 -9.94
C GLU A 99 -7.22 4.76 -9.05
N ILE A 100 -8.07 3.75 -9.05
CA ILE A 100 -7.99 2.62 -8.11
C ILE A 100 -7.66 1.34 -8.85
N TYR A 101 -6.63 0.67 -8.39
CA TYR A 101 -6.20 -0.61 -8.94
C TYR A 101 -6.22 -1.70 -7.87
N SER A 102 -6.99 -2.75 -8.08
CA SER A 102 -6.88 -3.97 -7.28
C SER A 102 -5.59 -4.71 -7.64
N VAL A 103 -4.90 -5.24 -6.64
CA VAL A 103 -3.67 -6.04 -6.86
C VAL A 103 -4.02 -7.51 -6.70
N GLU A 104 -4.26 -8.18 -7.83
CA GLU A 104 -4.75 -9.55 -7.85
C GLU A 104 -4.41 -10.28 -9.16
N GLN A 105 -4.48 -11.61 -9.16
CA GLN A 105 -4.41 -12.42 -10.36
C GLN A 105 -5.82 -12.56 -10.93
N ALA A 106 -6.17 -11.70 -11.88
CA ALA A 106 -7.51 -11.63 -12.45
C ALA A 106 -7.46 -11.68 -13.99
N GLU A 107 -8.55 -12.16 -14.59
CA GLU A 107 -8.72 -12.11 -16.03
C GLU A 107 -8.74 -10.65 -16.53
N GLY A 108 -7.93 -10.34 -17.52
CA GLY A 108 -7.78 -8.97 -18.03
C GLY A 108 -6.88 -8.06 -17.19
N SER A 109 -6.16 -8.59 -16.20
CA SER A 109 -5.20 -7.81 -15.41
C SER A 109 -4.06 -7.25 -16.27
N THR A 110 -3.60 -6.05 -15.94
CA THR A 110 -2.37 -5.47 -16.48
C THR A 110 -1.17 -5.97 -15.68
N LYS A 111 -0.13 -6.45 -16.36
CA LYS A 111 1.09 -6.85 -15.68
C LYS A 111 1.83 -5.64 -15.14
N LEU A 112 2.28 -5.69 -13.88
CA LEU A 112 2.88 -4.54 -13.20
C LEU A 112 4.02 -3.89 -13.98
N HIS A 113 4.85 -4.68 -14.69
CA HIS A 113 5.96 -4.15 -15.49
C HIS A 113 5.55 -3.46 -16.79
N GLU A 114 4.28 -3.60 -17.20
CA GLU A 114 3.69 -2.93 -18.36
C GLU A 114 2.90 -1.67 -17.94
N PHE A 115 2.67 -1.50 -16.64
CA PHE A 115 1.94 -0.36 -16.09
C PHE A 115 2.89 0.81 -15.80
N SER A 116 2.50 1.99 -16.26
CA SER A 116 3.24 3.24 -15.98
C SER A 116 2.26 4.29 -15.44
N PRO A 117 2.34 4.65 -14.15
CA PRO A 117 1.50 5.69 -13.58
C PRO A 117 1.83 7.07 -14.18
N GLU A 118 0.81 7.89 -14.37
CA GLU A 118 0.93 9.26 -14.84
C GLU A 118 1.27 10.20 -13.67
N GLN A 119 2.17 11.16 -13.89
CA GLN A 119 2.71 12.05 -12.84
C GLN A 119 1.63 12.91 -12.15
N GLU A 120 0.62 13.34 -12.91
CA GLU A 120 -0.40 14.30 -12.44
C GLU A 120 -1.60 13.63 -11.76
N LYS A 121 -1.61 12.30 -11.70
CA LYS A 121 -2.73 11.55 -11.15
C LYS A 121 -2.46 11.08 -9.73
N LYS A 122 -3.56 10.83 -9.01
CA LYS A 122 -3.55 10.18 -7.69
C LYS A 122 -4.01 8.74 -7.83
N TYR A 123 -3.35 7.85 -7.12
CA TYR A 123 -3.62 6.42 -7.22
C TYR A 123 -3.96 5.81 -5.87
N ALA A 124 -4.79 4.78 -5.92
CA ALA A 124 -4.95 3.87 -4.79
C ALA A 124 -4.75 2.42 -5.27
N VAL A 125 -4.13 1.61 -4.42
CA VAL A 125 -3.94 0.18 -4.67
C VAL A 125 -4.60 -0.62 -3.56
N VAL A 126 -5.41 -1.61 -3.93
CA VAL A 126 -6.11 -2.47 -2.98
C VAL A 126 -5.37 -3.78 -2.85
N MET A 127 -4.96 -4.09 -1.63
CA MET A 127 -4.28 -5.33 -1.26
C MET A 127 -5.25 -6.23 -0.51
N GLY A 128 -5.41 -7.45 -0.98
CA GLY A 128 -6.41 -8.37 -0.45
C GLY A 128 -5.97 -9.17 0.78
N ASN A 129 -6.95 -9.84 1.35
CA ASN A 129 -6.80 -10.81 2.43
C ASN A 129 -5.81 -11.93 2.06
N GLU A 130 -5.03 -12.42 3.02
CA GLU A 130 -3.97 -13.41 2.81
C GLU A 130 -4.46 -14.76 2.27
N VAL A 131 -5.75 -15.05 2.42
CA VAL A 131 -6.37 -16.32 2.01
C VAL A 131 -7.31 -16.13 0.82
N LYS A 132 -8.14 -15.09 0.86
CA LYS A 132 -9.23 -14.86 -0.10
C LYS A 132 -8.85 -13.91 -1.22
N GLY A 133 -7.75 -13.17 -1.08
CA GLY A 133 -7.41 -12.09 -2.00
C GLY A 133 -8.32 -10.87 -1.83
N VAL A 134 -8.39 -10.05 -2.86
CA VAL A 134 -9.28 -8.87 -2.94
C VAL A 134 -10.71 -9.34 -3.18
N HIS A 135 -11.69 -8.76 -2.48
CA HIS A 135 -13.11 -9.08 -2.70
C HIS A 135 -13.53 -8.75 -4.14
N GLN A 136 -14.33 -9.65 -4.76
CA GLN A 136 -14.75 -9.48 -6.17
C GLN A 136 -15.45 -8.14 -6.41
N GLU A 137 -16.31 -7.72 -5.51
CA GLU A 137 -17.01 -6.44 -5.58
C GLU A 137 -16.05 -5.25 -5.68
N VAL A 138 -14.92 -5.30 -4.95
CA VAL A 138 -13.87 -4.28 -4.98
C VAL A 138 -13.13 -4.31 -6.32
N ILE A 139 -12.84 -5.50 -6.86
CA ILE A 139 -12.24 -5.66 -8.19
C ILE A 139 -13.17 -5.05 -9.26
N ASP A 140 -14.47 -5.33 -9.18
CA ASP A 140 -15.49 -4.84 -10.13
C ASP A 140 -15.64 -3.31 -10.10
N MET A 141 -15.34 -2.68 -8.95
CA MET A 141 -15.37 -1.22 -8.77
C MET A 141 -14.04 -0.54 -9.13
N SER A 142 -12.96 -1.29 -9.26
CA SER A 142 -11.63 -0.74 -9.55
C SER A 142 -11.53 -0.29 -11.01
N ASP A 143 -10.71 0.73 -11.27
CA ASP A 143 -10.41 1.21 -12.64
C ASP A 143 -9.56 0.20 -13.42
N GLY A 144 -8.90 -0.71 -12.71
CA GLY A 144 -8.15 -1.82 -13.28
C GLY A 144 -7.62 -2.78 -12.23
N CYS A 145 -6.93 -3.81 -12.72
CA CYS A 145 -6.27 -4.80 -11.88
C CYS A 145 -4.79 -4.90 -12.26
N LEU A 146 -3.91 -4.82 -11.30
CA LEU A 146 -2.45 -4.99 -11.47
C LEU A 146 -2.04 -6.38 -11.00
N GLU A 147 -1.28 -7.07 -11.81
CA GLU A 147 -0.76 -8.39 -11.49
C GLU A 147 0.77 -8.42 -11.51
N ILE A 148 1.36 -8.99 -10.46
CA ILE A 148 2.79 -9.31 -10.44
C ILE A 148 2.97 -10.73 -10.99
N PRO A 149 3.64 -10.92 -12.15
CA PRO A 149 3.89 -12.26 -12.69
C PRO A 149 4.66 -13.13 -11.71
N GLN A 150 4.21 -14.35 -11.51
CA GLN A 150 4.82 -15.32 -10.60
C GLN A 150 5.19 -16.60 -11.37
N PHE A 151 6.38 -17.13 -11.13
CA PHE A 151 6.93 -18.27 -11.85
C PHE A 151 7.28 -19.45 -10.92
N GLY A 152 6.87 -19.35 -9.67
CA GLY A 152 7.15 -20.35 -8.65
C GLY A 152 6.04 -21.39 -8.50
N THR A 153 6.12 -22.16 -7.43
CA THR A 153 5.16 -23.23 -7.10
C THR A 153 3.99 -22.76 -6.22
N LYS A 154 4.06 -21.54 -5.68
CA LYS A 154 3.01 -20.99 -4.79
C LYS A 154 2.06 -20.11 -5.58
N HIS A 155 0.80 -20.07 -5.13
CA HIS A 155 -0.26 -19.33 -5.80
C HIS A 155 -0.24 -17.83 -5.48
N SER A 156 0.43 -17.43 -4.39
CA SER A 156 0.48 -16.02 -3.96
C SER A 156 1.78 -15.71 -3.22
N MET A 157 2.10 -14.42 -3.13
CA MET A 157 3.15 -13.87 -2.27
C MET A 157 2.55 -13.32 -0.97
N ASN A 158 3.40 -13.13 0.04
CA ASN A 158 3.00 -12.42 1.25
C ASN A 158 2.53 -11.00 0.91
N VAL A 159 1.39 -10.57 1.49
CA VAL A 159 0.75 -9.29 1.16
C VAL A 159 1.66 -8.08 1.41
N SER A 160 2.45 -8.07 2.49
CA SER A 160 3.35 -6.94 2.76
C SER A 160 4.54 -6.89 1.79
N VAL A 161 5.01 -8.04 1.31
CA VAL A 161 6.04 -8.12 0.26
C VAL A 161 5.47 -7.62 -1.07
N THR A 162 4.28 -8.09 -1.44
CA THR A 162 3.56 -7.62 -2.63
C THR A 162 3.36 -6.11 -2.59
N THR A 163 2.89 -5.58 -1.45
CA THR A 163 2.72 -4.14 -1.24
C THR A 163 4.03 -3.37 -1.45
N GLY A 164 5.14 -3.90 -0.95
CA GLY A 164 6.47 -3.28 -1.15
C GLY A 164 6.88 -3.20 -2.62
N ILE A 165 6.61 -4.24 -3.40
CA ILE A 165 6.88 -4.25 -4.85
C ILE A 165 6.01 -3.22 -5.57
N ILE A 166 4.73 -3.14 -5.24
CA ILE A 166 3.78 -2.17 -5.81
C ILE A 166 4.21 -0.74 -5.47
N ILE A 167 4.43 -0.43 -4.19
CA ILE A 167 4.87 0.90 -3.75
C ILE A 167 6.15 1.31 -4.48
N TYR A 168 7.15 0.42 -4.58
CA TYR A 168 8.40 0.71 -5.28
C TYR A 168 8.17 0.96 -6.77
N SER A 169 7.27 0.23 -7.43
CA SER A 169 6.94 0.45 -8.84
C SER A 169 6.37 1.85 -9.08
N PHE A 170 5.44 2.30 -8.22
CA PHE A 170 4.90 3.67 -8.29
C PHE A 170 5.97 4.72 -7.98
N ALA A 171 6.73 4.52 -6.90
CA ALA A 171 7.79 5.46 -6.49
C ALA A 171 8.87 5.62 -7.57
N ARG A 172 9.26 4.53 -8.22
CA ARG A 172 10.23 4.55 -9.33
C ARG A 172 9.79 5.46 -10.47
N ASN A 173 8.51 5.47 -10.79
CA ASN A 173 7.98 6.24 -11.91
C ASN A 173 7.58 7.67 -11.52
N MET A 174 7.28 7.94 -10.26
CA MET A 174 6.68 9.20 -9.80
C MET A 174 7.61 10.03 -8.89
N LEU A 175 8.63 9.42 -8.25
CA LEU A 175 9.55 10.11 -7.35
C LEU A 175 11.02 10.03 -7.77
N LEU A 176 11.43 9.00 -8.52
CA LEU A 176 12.82 8.75 -8.89
C LEU A 176 13.07 9.02 -10.37
#